data_8613c508ba8a9d77044c3e309d943d00
#
_entry.id   8613c508ba8a9d77044c3e309d943d00
#
_cell.length_a   1.000
_cell.length_b   1.000
_cell.length_c   1.000
_cell.angle_alpha   90.00
_cell.angle_beta   90.00
_cell.angle_gamma   90.00
#
_symmetry.space_group_name_H-M   'P 1'
#
loop_
_entity.id
_entity.type
_entity.pdbx_description
1 polymer ?
#
loop_
_entity_poly.entity_id
_entity_poly.type
_entity_poly.pdbx_seq_one_letter_code
_entity_poly.pdbx_strand_id
1 'polypeptide(L)'
;MTLKKFVTMTIIASLLTAGITGCTNKKNNDTTNNTNNNGEYSIAMITDVAGVNDHSFNQSAWEGLQKAKKDLGVEVKYLESKQDADYSTNVETLIDEEVDLIVGVGSKLAPTIEQASKDYPDQKFVIVDETYEKIPSNVETVLFNAEQSAYLVGLIAGKMTKTNDIGFIGGMDISVINTFKYGYMAGVKTANSKCKLQSQYANSFTDQAKGKAIANQMISNGTDIIFIAGGDVGTGAIEAIKEANKYAIGVDRDQSDLAPDNVLTSAIKRVDIGVYETVKSFIEGKFEGGSSTTYGLEQGAVGIPDTTSKLVPQDVLDYVNEEIKKLESGEVVAPKDKAEYDKYIKNLE
;
A
#
# COMPACT_ATOMS: atom_id res chain seq x y z
N MET A 1 -56.40 -28.00 41.49
CA MET A 1 -55.93 -28.39 42.86
C MET A 1 -54.72 -27.50 43.14
N THR A 2 -54.97 -26.47 43.87
CA THR A 2 -54.36 -26.05 45.15
C THR A 2 -52.89 -25.64 45.09
N LEU A 3 -52.37 -24.58 45.59
CA LEU A 3 -52.87 -23.45 46.40
C LEU A 3 -51.66 -22.53 46.68
N LYS A 4 -51.87 -21.26 46.50
CA LYS A 4 -51.39 -20.10 47.25
C LYS A 4 -50.25 -20.26 48.25
N LYS A 5 -49.30 -19.30 48.29
CA LYS A 5 -49.29 -18.30 49.36
C LYS A 5 -48.33 -17.11 49.07
N PHE A 6 -48.90 -15.94 49.26
CA PHE A 6 -48.33 -14.61 49.51
C PHE A 6 -47.50 -14.57 50.80
N VAL A 7 -46.46 -13.77 50.87
CA VAL A 7 -46.21 -12.92 52.05
C VAL A 7 -45.51 -11.62 51.63
N THR A 8 -46.06 -10.55 52.18
CA THR A 8 -45.82 -9.12 51.95
C THR A 8 -44.98 -8.53 53.12
N MET A 9 -44.45 -7.32 52.89
CA MET A 9 -44.05 -6.27 53.86
C MET A 9 -42.64 -6.39 54.48
N THR A 10 -41.82 -5.35 54.66
CA THR A 10 -42.13 -4.00 55.18
C THR A 10 -40.93 -3.04 54.91
N ILE A 11 -41.27 -1.79 54.69
CA ILE A 11 -40.48 -0.56 54.60
C ILE A 11 -39.77 -0.23 55.90
N ILE A 12 -38.56 0.30 55.91
CA ILE A 12 -38.13 1.30 56.92
C ILE A 12 -37.21 2.34 56.19
N ALA A 13 -37.66 3.57 56.21
CA ALA A 13 -36.92 4.79 55.85
C ALA A 13 -36.25 5.35 57.10
N SER A 14 -35.07 5.87 57.01
CA SER A 14 -34.55 6.85 57.98
C SER A 14 -33.65 7.87 57.27
N LEU A 15 -34.17 9.09 57.23
CA LEU A 15 -33.41 10.34 56.99
C LEU A 15 -32.56 10.63 58.24
N LEU A 16 -31.36 11.17 58.02
CA LEU A 16 -30.77 12.17 58.92
C LEU A 16 -29.81 13.07 58.15
N THR A 17 -29.98 14.34 58.39
CA THR A 17 -29.46 15.56 57.78
C THR A 17 -28.14 16.02 58.42
N ALA A 18 -27.45 16.85 57.64
CA ALA A 18 -26.68 18.04 57.99
C ALA A 18 -25.16 17.94 58.24
N GLY A 19 -24.45 18.82 57.56
CA GLY A 19 -23.11 19.25 57.89
C GLY A 19 -22.42 20.00 56.77
N ILE A 20 -22.72 21.31 56.59
CA ILE A 20 -22.03 22.26 55.72
C ILE A 20 -20.78 22.74 56.45
N THR A 21 -19.59 22.61 55.84
CA THR A 21 -18.49 23.60 56.04
C THR A 21 -17.62 23.67 54.79
N GLY A 22 -17.61 24.84 54.20
CA GLY A 22 -16.76 25.17 53.05
C GLY A 22 -15.33 25.41 53.43
N CYS A 23 -14.43 25.12 52.45
CA CYS A 23 -13.16 25.82 52.32
C CYS A 23 -12.79 25.90 50.83
N THR A 24 -12.78 27.09 50.33
CA THR A 24 -12.26 27.50 49.03
C THR A 24 -10.78 27.21 48.93
N ASN A 25 -10.35 26.46 47.95
CA ASN A 25 -9.00 26.52 47.45
C ASN A 25 -9.03 26.48 45.92
N LYS A 26 -8.69 27.62 45.33
CA LYS A 26 -8.45 27.85 43.93
C LYS A 26 -7.18 27.09 43.54
N LYS A 27 -7.34 25.98 42.81
CA LYS A 27 -6.24 25.39 42.02
C LYS A 27 -6.60 25.48 40.57
N ASN A 28 -5.71 26.10 39.81
CA ASN A 28 -5.73 26.13 38.36
C ASN A 28 -5.81 24.67 37.85
N ASN A 29 -6.88 24.35 37.17
CA ASN A 29 -6.94 23.15 36.35
C ASN A 29 -6.52 23.55 34.94
N ASP A 30 -5.26 23.28 34.61
CA ASP A 30 -4.90 22.97 33.24
C ASP A 30 -5.63 21.67 32.90
N THR A 31 -6.78 21.83 32.29
CA THR A 31 -7.52 20.70 31.71
C THR A 31 -6.87 20.38 30.36
N THR A 32 -5.81 19.57 30.37
CA THR A 32 -5.52 18.71 29.24
C THR A 32 -6.74 17.79 29.12
N ASN A 33 -7.63 18.14 28.21
CA ASN A 33 -8.68 17.22 27.76
C ASN A 33 -8.01 16.03 27.06
N ASN A 34 -7.65 15.05 27.87
CA ASN A 34 -7.43 13.70 27.40
C ASN A 34 -8.84 13.10 27.28
N THR A 35 -9.52 13.42 26.18
CA THR A 35 -10.71 12.69 25.78
C THR A 35 -10.25 11.30 25.34
N ASN A 36 -10.15 10.38 26.31
CA ASN A 36 -10.28 8.96 26.03
C ASN A 36 -11.71 8.75 25.50
N ASN A 37 -11.94 9.06 24.22
CA ASN A 37 -13.05 8.50 23.48
C ASN A 37 -12.70 7.02 23.25
N ASN A 38 -13.09 6.18 24.21
CA ASN A 38 -13.24 4.74 23.99
C ASN A 38 -14.49 4.47 23.14
N GLY A 39 -14.66 5.21 22.05
CA GLY A 39 -15.48 4.82 20.93
C GLY A 39 -14.59 3.96 20.04
N GLU A 40 -14.94 2.71 19.92
CA GLU A 40 -14.25 1.74 19.08
C GLU A 40 -14.48 2.12 17.61
N TYR A 41 -13.49 2.79 16.98
CA TYR A 41 -13.59 3.14 15.57
C TYR A 41 -13.62 1.87 14.70
N SER A 42 -14.50 1.87 13.71
CA SER A 42 -14.65 0.81 12.71
C SER A 42 -14.06 1.25 11.37
N ILE A 43 -13.01 0.57 10.93
CA ILE A 43 -12.30 0.86 9.68
C ILE A 43 -12.45 -0.31 8.73
N ALA A 44 -12.81 -0.06 7.48
CA ALA A 44 -12.89 -1.12 6.49
C ALA A 44 -12.13 -0.79 5.22
N MET A 45 -11.56 -1.82 4.58
CA MET A 45 -11.02 -1.67 3.24
C MET A 45 -11.80 -2.48 2.21
N ILE A 46 -11.79 -2.00 0.97
CA ILE A 46 -12.30 -2.71 -0.20
C ILE A 46 -11.10 -3.00 -1.10
N THR A 47 -10.88 -4.28 -1.42
CA THR A 47 -9.82 -4.68 -2.35
C THR A 47 -10.28 -4.50 -3.80
N ASP A 48 -9.30 -4.38 -4.70
CA ASP A 48 -9.58 -4.63 -6.11
C ASP A 48 -9.81 -6.15 -6.35
N VAL A 49 -9.92 -6.54 -7.62
CA VAL A 49 -10.25 -7.91 -8.02
C VAL A 49 -9.17 -8.95 -7.70
N ALA A 50 -7.97 -8.54 -7.29
CA ALA A 50 -6.90 -9.44 -6.89
C ALA A 50 -7.13 -10.03 -5.49
N GLY A 51 -7.95 -9.37 -4.66
CA GLY A 51 -8.26 -9.84 -3.31
C GLY A 51 -7.09 -9.67 -2.33
N VAL A 52 -7.33 -10.00 -1.05
CA VAL A 52 -6.39 -9.72 0.05
C VAL A 52 -5.16 -10.64 0.08
N ASN A 53 -5.19 -11.76 -0.64
CA ASN A 53 -4.12 -12.75 -0.67
C ASN A 53 -3.27 -12.68 -1.96
N ASP A 54 -3.07 -11.49 -2.50
CA ASP A 54 -2.32 -11.26 -3.74
C ASP A 54 -0.79 -11.31 -3.57
N HIS A 55 -0.30 -11.61 -2.37
CA HIS A 55 1.12 -11.58 -1.99
C HIS A 55 1.83 -10.25 -2.34
N SER A 56 1.09 -9.16 -2.48
CA SER A 56 1.56 -7.87 -2.97
C SER A 56 0.76 -6.71 -2.33
N PHE A 57 0.06 -5.95 -3.14
CA PHE A 57 -0.56 -4.66 -2.87
C PHE A 57 -1.71 -4.72 -1.84
N ASN A 58 -2.74 -5.53 -2.09
CA ASN A 58 -3.90 -5.63 -1.20
C ASN A 58 -3.52 -6.26 0.15
N GLN A 59 -2.64 -7.28 0.12
CA GLN A 59 -2.13 -7.88 1.35
C GLN A 59 -1.38 -6.86 2.19
N SER A 60 -0.53 -6.03 1.59
CA SER A 60 0.19 -4.96 2.30
C SER A 60 -0.78 -3.96 2.95
N ALA A 61 -1.83 -3.54 2.24
CA ALA A 61 -2.86 -2.65 2.80
C ALA A 61 -3.55 -3.29 4.02
N TRP A 62 -3.91 -4.57 3.92
CA TRP A 62 -4.52 -5.31 5.02
C TRP A 62 -3.59 -5.44 6.23
N GLU A 63 -2.31 -5.68 6.04
CA GLU A 63 -1.31 -5.70 7.12
C GLU A 63 -1.24 -4.36 7.85
N GLY A 64 -1.39 -3.23 7.13
CA GLY A 64 -1.52 -1.90 7.72
C GLY A 64 -2.73 -1.76 8.63
N LEU A 65 -3.90 -2.24 8.21
CA LEU A 65 -5.11 -2.26 9.04
C LEU A 65 -4.97 -3.21 10.23
N GLN A 66 -4.40 -4.39 10.06
CA GLN A 66 -4.15 -5.31 11.18
C GLN A 66 -3.19 -4.70 12.21
N LYS A 67 -2.19 -3.96 11.76
CA LYS A 67 -1.30 -3.20 12.64
C LYS A 67 -2.07 -2.11 13.38
N ALA A 68 -2.96 -1.38 12.70
CA ALA A 68 -3.81 -0.36 13.32
C ALA A 68 -4.73 -0.99 14.39
N LYS A 69 -5.37 -2.12 14.11
CA LYS A 69 -6.14 -2.87 15.10
C LYS A 69 -5.32 -3.18 16.35
N LYS A 70 -4.12 -3.71 16.16
CA LYS A 70 -3.23 -4.12 17.25
C LYS A 70 -2.75 -2.94 18.10
N ASP A 71 -2.31 -1.87 17.45
CA ASP A 71 -1.58 -0.79 18.11
C ASP A 71 -2.50 0.35 18.56
N LEU A 72 -3.63 0.56 17.87
CA LEU A 72 -4.53 1.69 18.06
C LEU A 72 -5.90 1.27 18.64
N GLY A 73 -6.22 -0.04 18.67
CA GLY A 73 -7.45 -0.57 19.26
C GLY A 73 -8.69 -0.34 18.39
N VAL A 74 -8.55 -0.13 17.09
CA VAL A 74 -9.67 0.02 16.15
C VAL A 74 -10.18 -1.35 15.69
N GLU A 75 -11.48 -1.45 15.36
CA GLU A 75 -11.99 -2.62 14.65
C GLU A 75 -11.73 -2.51 13.16
N VAL A 76 -11.26 -3.61 12.54
CA VAL A 76 -10.92 -3.64 11.12
C VAL A 76 -11.54 -4.82 10.40
N LYS A 77 -11.96 -4.59 9.15
CA LYS A 77 -12.46 -5.62 8.24
C LYS A 77 -12.10 -5.30 6.80
N TYR A 78 -12.34 -6.24 5.91
CA TYR A 78 -12.24 -6.01 4.46
C TYR A 78 -13.40 -6.66 3.71
N LEU A 79 -13.72 -6.10 2.55
CA LEU A 79 -14.57 -6.72 1.54
C LEU A 79 -13.74 -6.93 0.27
N GLU A 80 -13.77 -8.16 -0.25
CA GLU A 80 -13.14 -8.48 -1.53
C GLU A 80 -14.11 -8.23 -2.68
N SER A 81 -13.60 -7.69 -3.77
CA SER A 81 -14.34 -7.54 -5.01
C SER A 81 -13.92 -8.66 -6.00
N LYS A 82 -14.88 -9.31 -6.64
CA LYS A 82 -14.62 -10.34 -7.64
C LYS A 82 -14.60 -9.77 -9.06
N GLN A 83 -15.22 -8.63 -9.25
CA GLN A 83 -15.33 -7.86 -10.48
C GLN A 83 -15.53 -6.38 -10.18
N ASP A 84 -15.25 -5.52 -11.15
CA ASP A 84 -15.34 -4.06 -10.98
C ASP A 84 -16.78 -3.61 -10.58
N ALA A 85 -17.81 -4.36 -10.98
CA ALA A 85 -19.19 -4.08 -10.60
C ALA A 85 -19.49 -4.24 -9.10
N ASP A 86 -18.66 -4.95 -8.36
CA ASP A 86 -18.85 -5.18 -6.93
C ASP A 86 -18.43 -3.95 -6.09
N TYR A 87 -17.65 -3.02 -6.65
CA TYR A 87 -17.09 -1.89 -5.89
C TYR A 87 -18.18 -1.02 -5.25
N SER A 88 -19.22 -0.65 -6.01
CA SER A 88 -20.30 0.18 -5.48
C SER A 88 -21.09 -0.56 -4.40
N THR A 89 -21.43 -1.83 -4.62
CA THR A 89 -22.14 -2.64 -3.65
C THR A 89 -21.34 -2.81 -2.35
N ASN A 90 -20.02 -2.99 -2.45
CA ASN A 90 -19.15 -3.08 -1.29
C ASN A 90 -19.11 -1.75 -0.52
N VAL A 91 -19.03 -0.61 -1.21
CA VAL A 91 -19.09 0.71 -0.56
C VAL A 91 -20.43 0.90 0.17
N GLU A 92 -21.56 0.65 -0.50
CA GLU A 92 -22.90 0.76 0.08
C GLU A 92 -23.06 -0.15 1.31
N THR A 93 -22.55 -1.40 1.23
CA THR A 93 -22.56 -2.33 2.36
C THR A 93 -21.84 -1.76 3.57
N LEU A 94 -20.66 -1.14 3.38
CA LEU A 94 -19.89 -0.58 4.49
C LEU A 94 -20.55 0.68 5.08
N ILE A 95 -21.24 1.47 4.25
CA ILE A 95 -22.00 2.63 4.71
C ILE A 95 -23.23 2.17 5.54
N ASP A 96 -23.96 1.15 5.06
CA ASP A 96 -25.09 0.58 5.79
C ASP A 96 -24.68 -0.05 7.15
N GLU A 97 -23.43 -0.52 7.24
CA GLU A 97 -22.82 -1.03 8.47
C GLU A 97 -22.20 0.06 9.35
N GLU A 98 -22.41 1.34 9.01
CA GLU A 98 -21.95 2.53 9.76
C GLU A 98 -20.42 2.52 10.03
N VAL A 99 -19.62 2.12 9.03
CA VAL A 99 -18.15 2.13 9.13
C VAL A 99 -17.63 3.56 9.15
N ASP A 100 -16.75 3.91 10.12
CA ASP A 100 -16.26 5.29 10.29
C ASP A 100 -15.32 5.75 9.18
N LEU A 101 -14.48 4.85 8.65
CA LEU A 101 -13.53 5.13 7.57
C LEU A 101 -13.50 3.99 6.56
N ILE A 102 -13.72 4.31 5.27
CA ILE A 102 -13.67 3.35 4.17
C ILE A 102 -12.41 3.60 3.33
N VAL A 103 -11.57 2.58 3.19
CA VAL A 103 -10.32 2.61 2.43
C VAL A 103 -10.49 1.85 1.12
N GLY A 104 -10.53 2.55 -0.01
CA GLY A 104 -10.47 1.96 -1.34
C GLY A 104 -9.02 1.65 -1.72
N VAL A 105 -8.71 0.38 -2.01
CA VAL A 105 -7.35 -0.06 -2.32
C VAL A 105 -7.19 -0.28 -3.81
N GLY A 106 -6.52 0.66 -4.49
CA GLY A 106 -6.20 0.61 -5.91
C GLY A 106 -7.01 1.56 -6.79
N SER A 107 -6.39 2.00 -7.88
CA SER A 107 -6.90 3.02 -8.80
C SER A 107 -8.25 2.69 -9.44
N LYS A 108 -8.59 1.41 -9.58
CA LYS A 108 -9.88 0.98 -10.13
C LYS A 108 -11.08 1.35 -9.25
N LEU A 109 -10.88 1.51 -7.94
CA LEU A 109 -11.92 1.95 -7.02
C LEU A 109 -12.14 3.47 -7.07
N ALA A 110 -11.23 4.24 -7.65
CA ALA A 110 -11.29 5.69 -7.61
C ALA A 110 -12.60 6.29 -8.15
N PRO A 111 -13.17 5.86 -9.28
CA PRO A 111 -14.46 6.38 -9.74
C PRO A 111 -15.60 6.09 -8.76
N THR A 112 -15.59 4.93 -8.13
CA THR A 112 -16.61 4.53 -7.14
C THR A 112 -16.48 5.37 -5.85
N ILE A 113 -15.27 5.56 -5.35
CA ILE A 113 -15.01 6.40 -4.16
C ILE A 113 -15.37 7.85 -4.45
N GLU A 114 -15.05 8.38 -5.63
CA GLU A 114 -15.44 9.74 -6.04
C GLU A 114 -16.97 9.91 -6.07
N GLN A 115 -17.70 8.94 -6.62
CA GLN A 115 -19.16 9.00 -6.63
C GLN A 115 -19.72 8.89 -5.23
N ALA A 116 -19.27 7.91 -4.43
CA ALA A 116 -19.72 7.72 -3.06
C ALA A 116 -19.46 8.94 -2.18
N SER A 117 -18.33 9.63 -2.39
CA SER A 117 -18.01 10.85 -1.64
C SER A 117 -19.01 12.00 -1.88
N LYS A 118 -19.65 12.03 -3.05
CA LYS A 118 -20.69 13.01 -3.39
C LYS A 118 -22.05 12.61 -2.80
N ASP A 119 -22.35 11.30 -2.82
CA ASP A 119 -23.63 10.78 -2.37
C ASP A 119 -23.70 10.72 -0.82
N TYR A 120 -22.55 10.56 -0.16
CA TYR A 120 -22.39 10.44 1.31
C TYR A 120 -21.38 11.45 1.85
N PRO A 121 -21.69 12.75 1.91
CA PRO A 121 -20.74 13.81 2.24
C PRO A 121 -20.19 13.76 3.66
N ASP A 122 -20.88 13.09 4.59
CA ASP A 122 -20.44 12.93 5.98
C ASP A 122 -19.51 11.72 6.17
N GLN A 123 -19.56 10.72 5.27
CA GLN A 123 -18.69 9.56 5.27
C GLN A 123 -17.25 9.96 4.91
N LYS A 124 -16.26 9.37 5.60
CA LYS A 124 -14.83 9.56 5.30
C LYS A 124 -14.30 8.41 4.44
N PHE A 125 -13.54 8.80 3.44
CA PHE A 125 -12.94 7.86 2.48
C PHE A 125 -11.45 8.08 2.34
N VAL A 126 -10.74 7.01 2.05
CA VAL A 126 -9.35 7.03 1.59
C VAL A 126 -9.28 6.30 0.25
N ILE A 127 -8.47 6.81 -0.68
CA ILE A 127 -8.10 6.08 -1.89
C ILE A 127 -6.58 5.89 -1.93
N VAL A 128 -6.13 4.67 -2.21
CA VAL A 128 -4.71 4.30 -2.30
C VAL A 128 -4.30 4.14 -3.76
N ASP A 129 -3.15 4.70 -4.12
CA ASP A 129 -2.55 4.68 -5.48
C ASP A 129 -3.37 5.40 -6.55
N GLU A 130 -4.22 6.35 -6.16
CA GLU A 130 -4.90 7.22 -7.10
C GLU A 130 -5.17 8.59 -6.47
N THR A 131 -5.42 9.58 -7.33
CA THR A 131 -5.81 10.93 -6.94
C THR A 131 -6.80 11.51 -7.94
N TYR A 132 -7.35 12.66 -7.62
CA TYR A 132 -8.34 13.34 -8.46
C TYR A 132 -7.83 14.73 -8.85
N GLU A 133 -8.27 15.26 -9.97
CA GLU A 133 -7.99 16.65 -10.36
C GLU A 133 -8.44 17.62 -9.26
N LYS A 134 -9.59 17.33 -8.66
CA LYS A 134 -10.07 18.00 -7.44
C LYS A 134 -10.50 16.94 -6.44
N ILE A 135 -9.72 16.77 -5.40
CA ILE A 135 -9.99 15.79 -4.34
C ILE A 135 -11.25 16.21 -3.57
N PRO A 136 -12.25 15.31 -3.40
CA PRO A 136 -13.44 15.63 -2.60
C PRO A 136 -13.09 15.90 -1.14
N SER A 137 -13.84 16.81 -0.49
CA SER A 137 -13.55 17.29 0.87
C SER A 137 -13.65 16.24 1.98
N ASN A 138 -14.18 15.06 1.69
CA ASN A 138 -14.29 13.91 2.58
C ASN A 138 -13.44 12.70 2.11
N VAL A 139 -12.53 12.93 1.18
CA VAL A 139 -11.58 11.92 0.67
C VAL A 139 -10.14 12.36 0.96
N GLU A 140 -9.31 11.47 1.47
CA GLU A 140 -7.86 11.61 1.52
C GLU A 140 -7.23 10.65 0.51
N THR A 141 -6.19 11.08 -0.21
CA THR A 141 -5.49 10.23 -1.17
C THR A 141 -4.10 9.87 -0.66
N VAL A 142 -3.73 8.60 -0.81
CA VAL A 142 -2.45 8.04 -0.36
C VAL A 142 -1.66 7.57 -1.56
N LEU A 143 -0.54 8.21 -1.83
CA LEU A 143 0.34 7.96 -2.97
C LEU A 143 1.74 7.54 -2.52
N PHE A 144 2.51 6.95 -3.44
CA PHE A 144 3.88 6.51 -3.19
C PHE A 144 4.79 6.93 -4.34
N ASN A 145 6.02 7.33 -4.01
CA ASN A 145 7.08 7.58 -4.99
C ASN A 145 7.70 6.23 -5.44
N ALA A 146 6.88 5.39 -6.08
CA ALA A 146 7.25 4.04 -6.48
C ALA A 146 8.39 4.01 -7.52
N GLU A 147 8.58 5.10 -8.29
CA GLU A 147 9.71 5.29 -9.18
C GLU A 147 11.06 5.22 -8.46
N GLN A 148 11.11 5.62 -7.19
CA GLN A 148 12.34 5.58 -6.40
C GLN A 148 12.78 4.13 -6.13
N SER A 149 11.89 3.27 -5.60
CA SER A 149 12.23 1.85 -5.41
C SER A 149 12.47 1.13 -6.73
N ALA A 150 11.69 1.45 -7.76
CA ALA A 150 11.87 0.88 -9.09
C ALA A 150 13.24 1.27 -9.71
N TYR A 151 13.69 2.50 -9.51
CA TYR A 151 15.02 2.94 -9.91
C TYR A 151 16.12 2.11 -9.23
N LEU A 152 16.01 1.91 -7.91
CA LEU A 152 16.99 1.13 -7.15
C LEU A 152 17.10 -0.33 -7.65
N VAL A 153 15.97 -0.99 -7.86
CA VAL A 153 16.00 -2.37 -8.40
C VAL A 153 16.43 -2.41 -9.85
N GLY A 154 16.23 -1.33 -10.60
CA GLY A 154 16.79 -1.13 -11.94
C GLY A 154 18.32 -1.09 -11.94
N LEU A 155 18.92 -0.39 -10.97
CA LEU A 155 20.38 -0.36 -10.79
C LEU A 155 20.93 -1.78 -10.54
N ILE A 156 20.25 -2.54 -9.65
CA ILE A 156 20.61 -3.93 -9.36
C ILE A 156 20.52 -4.78 -10.62
N ALA A 157 19.43 -4.71 -11.37
CA ALA A 157 19.26 -5.45 -12.61
C ALA A 157 20.35 -5.14 -13.63
N GLY A 158 20.68 -3.85 -13.83
CA GLY A 158 21.74 -3.43 -14.76
C GLY A 158 23.13 -3.91 -14.37
N LYS A 159 23.42 -4.04 -13.07
CA LYS A 159 24.69 -4.58 -12.56
C LYS A 159 24.76 -6.11 -12.60
N MET A 160 23.63 -6.79 -12.38
CA MET A 160 23.56 -8.25 -12.19
C MET A 160 23.35 -9.01 -13.50
N THR A 161 22.79 -8.38 -14.53
CA THR A 161 22.53 -9.05 -15.82
C THR A 161 23.81 -9.55 -16.49
N LYS A 162 23.75 -10.73 -17.08
CA LYS A 162 24.82 -11.36 -17.87
C LYS A 162 24.57 -11.28 -19.36
N THR A 163 23.30 -11.11 -19.76
CA THR A 163 22.91 -11.07 -21.18
C THR A 163 22.76 -9.64 -21.72
N ASN A 164 22.65 -8.64 -20.85
CA ASN A 164 22.21 -7.28 -21.16
C ASN A 164 20.79 -7.25 -21.76
N ASP A 165 19.99 -8.29 -21.56
CA ASP A 165 18.58 -8.37 -21.96
C ASP A 165 17.75 -8.60 -20.72
N ILE A 166 16.96 -7.62 -20.37
CA ILE A 166 16.15 -7.61 -19.14
C ILE A 166 14.68 -7.38 -19.45
N GLY A 167 13.80 -7.80 -18.55
CA GLY A 167 12.36 -7.74 -18.72
C GLY A 167 11.65 -6.84 -17.73
N PHE A 168 10.50 -6.33 -18.16
CA PHE A 168 9.48 -5.75 -17.30
C PHE A 168 8.13 -6.35 -17.65
N ILE A 169 7.43 -6.89 -16.65
CA ILE A 169 6.04 -7.36 -16.78
C ILE A 169 5.16 -6.48 -15.89
N GLY A 170 4.26 -5.72 -16.52
CA GLY A 170 3.23 -4.96 -15.82
C GLY A 170 1.90 -5.73 -15.79
N GLY A 171 1.13 -5.59 -14.70
CA GLY A 171 -0.24 -6.12 -14.66
C GLY A 171 -1.14 -5.43 -15.68
N MET A 172 -1.30 -4.12 -15.55
CA MET A 172 -2.13 -3.27 -16.41
C MET A 172 -1.31 -2.08 -16.92
N ASP A 173 -1.68 -1.53 -18.09
CA ASP A 173 -1.10 -0.27 -18.59
C ASP A 173 -1.81 0.92 -17.97
N ILE A 174 -1.47 1.22 -16.72
CA ILE A 174 -2.02 2.33 -15.92
C ILE A 174 -0.89 3.13 -15.28
N SER A 175 -1.20 4.34 -14.80
CA SER A 175 -0.21 5.31 -14.31
C SER A 175 0.72 4.73 -13.26
N VAL A 176 0.21 4.12 -12.20
CA VAL A 176 1.01 3.56 -11.10
C VAL A 176 1.96 2.45 -11.57
N ILE A 177 1.54 1.60 -12.51
CA ILE A 177 2.39 0.54 -13.08
C ILE A 177 3.46 1.14 -14.00
N ASN A 178 3.11 2.21 -14.73
CA ASN A 178 4.06 2.96 -15.56
C ASN A 178 5.12 3.68 -14.72
N THR A 179 4.76 4.13 -13.51
CA THR A 179 5.72 4.71 -12.56
C THR A 179 6.82 3.70 -12.22
N PHE A 180 6.48 2.46 -11.90
CA PHE A 180 7.47 1.39 -11.72
C PHE A 180 8.30 1.14 -12.97
N LYS A 181 7.67 1.07 -14.15
CA LYS A 181 8.35 0.81 -15.41
C LYS A 181 9.43 1.84 -15.71
N TYR A 182 9.08 3.12 -15.64
CA TYR A 182 10.01 4.18 -16.06
C TYR A 182 11.10 4.43 -15.02
N GLY A 183 10.82 4.30 -13.73
CA GLY A 183 11.84 4.26 -12.68
C GLY A 183 12.84 3.12 -12.90
N TYR A 184 12.34 1.89 -13.13
CA TYR A 184 13.17 0.72 -13.42
C TYR A 184 14.05 0.91 -14.65
N MET A 185 13.46 1.36 -15.76
CA MET A 185 14.20 1.63 -16.99
C MET A 185 15.33 2.63 -16.79
N ALA A 186 15.10 3.69 -16.03
CA ALA A 186 16.10 4.70 -15.71
C ALA A 186 17.25 4.10 -14.89
N GLY A 187 16.94 3.38 -13.81
CA GLY A 187 17.96 2.70 -13.00
C GLY A 187 18.81 1.73 -13.81
N VAL A 188 18.18 0.91 -14.66
CA VAL A 188 18.89 0.02 -15.57
C VAL A 188 19.86 0.78 -16.48
N LYS A 189 19.40 1.85 -17.13
CA LYS A 189 20.23 2.63 -18.06
C LYS A 189 21.37 3.36 -17.36
N THR A 190 21.15 3.82 -16.13
CA THR A 190 22.18 4.42 -15.29
C THR A 190 23.28 3.41 -14.95
N ALA A 191 22.90 2.19 -14.56
CA ALA A 191 23.86 1.15 -14.19
C ALA A 191 24.55 0.50 -15.40
N ASN A 192 23.82 0.38 -16.54
CA ASN A 192 24.30 -0.29 -17.74
C ASN A 192 23.55 0.20 -18.99
N SER A 193 24.12 1.19 -19.68
CA SER A 193 23.53 1.79 -20.89
C SER A 193 23.32 0.79 -22.06
N LYS A 194 24.05 -0.36 -22.05
CA LYS A 194 23.96 -1.39 -23.12
C LYS A 194 22.71 -2.28 -22.97
N CYS A 195 22.06 -2.31 -21.80
CA CYS A 195 20.89 -3.16 -21.58
C CYS A 195 19.77 -2.84 -22.57
N LYS A 196 19.14 -3.90 -23.08
CA LYS A 196 17.86 -3.85 -23.79
C LYS A 196 16.77 -4.21 -22.82
N LEU A 197 15.61 -3.54 -22.93
CA LEU A 197 14.44 -3.84 -22.11
C LEU A 197 13.32 -4.40 -22.99
N GLN A 198 12.87 -5.61 -22.66
CA GLN A 198 11.60 -6.15 -23.14
C GLN A 198 10.50 -5.73 -22.13
N SER A 199 9.39 -5.20 -22.58
CA SER A 199 8.30 -4.76 -21.71
C SER A 199 6.97 -5.23 -22.24
N GLN A 200 6.16 -5.85 -21.38
CA GLN A 200 4.82 -6.33 -21.73
C GLN A 200 3.85 -6.17 -20.54
N TYR A 201 2.57 -5.93 -20.86
CA TYR A 201 1.48 -5.91 -19.89
C TYR A 201 0.63 -7.16 -20.02
N ALA A 202 0.27 -7.75 -18.87
CA ALA A 202 -0.63 -8.90 -18.84
C ALA A 202 -2.09 -8.52 -19.07
N ASN A 203 -2.48 -7.24 -18.93
CA ASN A 203 -3.85 -6.75 -18.88
C ASN A 203 -4.72 -7.51 -17.84
N SER A 204 -4.09 -7.86 -16.71
CA SER A 204 -4.69 -8.54 -15.57
C SER A 204 -3.80 -8.35 -14.36
N PHE A 205 -4.37 -8.41 -13.15
CA PHE A 205 -3.63 -8.54 -11.90
C PHE A 205 -3.77 -9.94 -11.28
N THR A 206 -4.60 -10.82 -11.88
CA THR A 206 -4.97 -12.13 -11.30
C THR A 206 -4.56 -13.32 -12.17
N ASP A 207 -4.19 -13.13 -13.43
CA ASP A 207 -3.92 -14.21 -14.38
C ASP A 207 -2.47 -14.70 -14.28
N GLN A 208 -2.24 -15.64 -13.34
CA GLN A 208 -0.93 -16.26 -13.13
C GLN A 208 -0.42 -17.00 -14.37
N ALA A 209 -1.33 -17.66 -15.12
CA ALA A 209 -0.95 -18.41 -16.32
C ALA A 209 -0.40 -17.47 -17.40
N LYS A 210 -0.99 -16.29 -17.53
CA LYS A 210 -0.51 -15.26 -18.46
C LYS A 210 0.83 -14.68 -18.02
N GLY A 211 1.03 -14.45 -16.71
CA GLY A 211 2.33 -14.07 -16.16
C GLY A 211 3.42 -15.07 -16.49
N LYS A 212 3.15 -16.36 -16.27
CA LYS A 212 4.06 -17.46 -16.61
C LYS A 212 4.38 -17.51 -18.11
N ALA A 213 3.38 -17.34 -18.98
CA ALA A 213 3.55 -17.35 -20.43
C ALA A 213 4.43 -16.17 -20.92
N ILE A 214 4.21 -14.95 -20.40
CA ILE A 214 5.00 -13.77 -20.75
C ILE A 214 6.45 -13.94 -20.30
N ALA A 215 6.67 -14.40 -19.07
CA ALA A 215 8.02 -14.64 -18.54
C ALA A 215 8.77 -15.67 -19.38
N ASN A 216 8.13 -16.79 -19.74
CA ASN A 216 8.73 -17.81 -20.61
C ASN A 216 9.08 -17.25 -22.00
N GLN A 217 8.26 -16.39 -22.57
CA GLN A 217 8.54 -15.73 -23.84
C GLN A 217 9.78 -14.83 -23.73
N MET A 218 9.87 -13.99 -22.71
CA MET A 218 11.01 -13.12 -22.48
C MET A 218 12.31 -13.91 -22.27
N ILE A 219 12.25 -14.97 -21.45
CA ILE A 219 13.40 -15.87 -21.22
C ILE A 219 13.87 -16.51 -22.51
N SER A 220 12.93 -16.99 -23.34
CA SER A 220 13.26 -17.57 -24.65
C SER A 220 13.91 -16.58 -25.61
N ASN A 221 13.66 -15.30 -25.44
CA ASN A 221 14.29 -14.20 -26.17
C ASN A 221 15.64 -13.76 -25.58
N GLY A 222 16.11 -14.38 -24.49
CA GLY A 222 17.43 -14.12 -23.91
C GLY A 222 17.42 -13.31 -22.61
N THR A 223 16.25 -12.91 -22.10
CA THR A 223 16.12 -12.17 -20.83
C THR A 223 16.60 -13.04 -19.66
N ASP A 224 17.42 -12.47 -18.78
CA ASP A 224 17.94 -13.17 -17.60
C ASP A 224 17.45 -12.57 -16.26
N ILE A 225 16.93 -11.35 -16.27
CA ILE A 225 16.34 -10.69 -15.10
C ILE A 225 15.01 -10.06 -15.52
N ILE A 226 13.94 -10.31 -14.79
CA ILE A 226 12.61 -9.75 -15.06
C ILE A 226 12.06 -9.08 -13.79
N PHE A 227 11.71 -7.81 -13.89
CA PHE A 227 10.93 -7.10 -12.86
C PHE A 227 9.46 -7.23 -13.14
N ILE A 228 8.68 -7.60 -12.12
CA ILE A 228 7.24 -7.83 -12.24
C ILE A 228 6.48 -6.91 -11.30
N ALA A 229 5.63 -6.04 -11.87
CA ALA A 229 4.70 -5.17 -11.14
C ALA A 229 3.27 -5.54 -11.54
N GLY A 230 2.69 -6.60 -10.93
CA GLY A 230 1.45 -7.16 -11.45
C GLY A 230 0.61 -8.07 -10.55
N GLY A 231 0.73 -7.97 -9.23
CA GLY A 231 -0.03 -8.82 -8.31
C GLY A 231 0.19 -10.31 -8.58
N ASP A 232 -0.88 -11.11 -8.66
CA ASP A 232 -0.81 -12.57 -8.91
C ASP A 232 -0.22 -12.96 -10.29
N VAL A 233 -0.23 -12.06 -11.27
CA VAL A 233 0.54 -12.24 -12.51
C VAL A 233 2.02 -12.43 -12.16
N GLY A 234 2.50 -11.73 -11.12
CA GLY A 234 3.86 -11.85 -10.61
C GLY A 234 4.17 -13.25 -10.07
N THR A 235 3.25 -13.85 -9.32
CA THR A 235 3.41 -15.21 -8.79
C THR A 235 3.66 -16.22 -9.92
N GLY A 236 2.86 -16.16 -11.00
CA GLY A 236 3.06 -17.03 -12.16
C GLY A 236 4.35 -16.76 -12.93
N ALA A 237 4.73 -15.50 -13.06
CA ALA A 237 5.99 -15.11 -13.71
C ALA A 237 7.23 -15.58 -12.90
N ILE A 238 7.22 -15.41 -11.58
CA ILE A 238 8.30 -15.87 -10.68
C ILE A 238 8.44 -17.40 -10.76
N GLU A 239 7.34 -18.14 -10.86
CA GLU A 239 7.40 -19.60 -11.06
C GLU A 239 8.15 -19.98 -12.35
N ALA A 240 7.82 -19.36 -13.49
CA ALA A 240 8.53 -19.58 -14.76
C ALA A 240 10.02 -19.24 -14.67
N ILE A 241 10.35 -18.12 -14.01
CA ILE A 241 11.72 -17.64 -13.83
C ILE A 241 12.52 -18.62 -12.98
N LYS A 242 11.91 -19.16 -11.90
CA LYS A 242 12.48 -20.20 -11.07
C LYS A 242 12.76 -21.48 -11.85
N GLU A 243 11.78 -21.97 -12.63
CA GLU A 243 11.92 -23.16 -13.49
C GLU A 243 13.06 -23.02 -14.50
N ALA A 244 13.27 -21.80 -15.02
CA ALA A 244 14.33 -21.49 -15.98
C ALA A 244 15.69 -21.15 -15.32
N ASN A 245 15.78 -21.15 -14.00
CA ASN A 245 16.96 -20.74 -13.22
C ASN A 245 17.46 -19.35 -13.64
N LYS A 246 16.53 -18.39 -13.74
CA LYS A 246 16.76 -16.97 -14.01
C LYS A 246 16.44 -16.16 -12.76
N TYR A 247 16.51 -14.83 -12.85
CA TYR A 247 16.27 -13.95 -11.74
C TYR A 247 15.00 -13.13 -11.91
N ALA A 248 14.26 -13.00 -10.82
CA ALA A 248 13.09 -12.14 -10.69
C ALA A 248 13.40 -10.94 -9.79
N ILE A 249 12.67 -9.88 -10.02
CA ILE A 249 12.53 -8.76 -9.09
C ILE A 249 11.05 -8.63 -8.76
N GLY A 250 10.72 -8.69 -7.46
CA GLY A 250 9.37 -8.57 -6.94
C GLY A 250 8.92 -7.13 -6.74
N VAL A 251 7.70 -6.94 -6.21
CA VAL A 251 7.07 -5.62 -6.01
C VAL A 251 6.27 -5.56 -4.71
N ASP A 252 6.04 -4.35 -4.21
CA ASP A 252 5.28 -3.95 -3.03
C ASP A 252 5.88 -4.49 -1.73
N ARG A 253 6.02 -5.80 -1.60
CA ARG A 253 6.54 -6.53 -0.44
C ARG A 253 7.83 -7.27 -0.79
N ASP A 254 8.52 -7.75 0.23
CA ASP A 254 9.60 -8.71 0.02
C ASP A 254 9.00 -10.05 -0.46
N GLN A 255 9.17 -10.34 -1.75
CA GLN A 255 8.68 -11.57 -2.38
C GLN A 255 9.76 -12.66 -2.49
N SER A 256 10.86 -12.55 -1.73
CA SER A 256 11.94 -13.54 -1.74
C SER A 256 11.50 -14.94 -1.28
N ASP A 257 10.42 -15.05 -0.50
CA ASP A 257 9.84 -16.31 -0.06
C ASP A 257 9.23 -17.15 -1.20
N LEU A 258 8.77 -16.51 -2.28
CA LEU A 258 8.22 -17.21 -3.45
C LEU A 258 9.27 -18.02 -4.21
N ALA A 259 10.50 -17.51 -4.28
CA ALA A 259 11.64 -18.19 -4.90
C ALA A 259 12.97 -17.68 -4.31
N PRO A 260 13.40 -18.20 -3.14
CA PRO A 260 14.53 -17.66 -2.37
C PRO A 260 15.86 -17.59 -3.10
N ASP A 261 16.07 -18.46 -4.09
CA ASP A 261 17.30 -18.54 -4.89
C ASP A 261 17.21 -17.75 -6.20
N ASN A 262 16.04 -17.20 -6.52
CA ASN A 262 15.77 -16.55 -7.81
C ASN A 262 15.25 -15.11 -7.68
N VAL A 263 14.63 -14.72 -6.58
CA VAL A 263 14.20 -13.34 -6.36
C VAL A 263 15.38 -12.54 -5.81
N LEU A 264 16.01 -11.72 -6.67
CA LEU A 264 17.17 -10.90 -6.31
C LEU A 264 16.83 -9.86 -5.24
N THR A 265 15.68 -9.26 -5.39
CA THR A 265 15.18 -8.14 -4.57
C THR A 265 13.71 -7.89 -4.89
N SER A 266 13.09 -6.92 -4.21
CA SER A 266 11.76 -6.41 -4.53
C SER A 266 11.76 -4.88 -4.50
N ALA A 267 11.05 -4.25 -5.43
CA ALA A 267 10.75 -2.82 -5.36
C ALA A 267 9.69 -2.61 -4.26
N ILE A 268 10.15 -2.33 -3.05
CA ILE A 268 9.29 -2.17 -1.89
C ILE A 268 8.41 -0.93 -2.04
N LYS A 269 7.11 -1.09 -1.77
CA LYS A 269 6.13 -0.02 -1.59
C LYS A 269 5.28 -0.38 -0.37
N ARG A 270 5.55 0.28 0.75
CA ARG A 270 4.97 0.01 2.07
C ARG A 270 3.57 0.60 2.18
N VAL A 271 2.61 -0.03 1.48
CA VAL A 271 1.19 0.35 1.55
C VAL A 271 0.68 0.24 2.98
N ASP A 272 1.19 -0.74 3.74
CA ASP A 272 0.92 -0.92 5.16
C ASP A 272 1.25 0.32 5.99
N ILE A 273 2.36 1.01 5.72
CA ILE A 273 2.70 2.28 6.40
C ILE A 273 1.69 3.36 6.03
N GLY A 274 1.40 3.56 4.74
CA GLY A 274 0.46 4.59 4.30
C GLY A 274 -0.92 4.41 4.91
N VAL A 275 -1.46 3.20 4.87
CA VAL A 275 -2.77 2.86 5.45
C VAL A 275 -2.77 3.04 6.97
N TYR A 276 -1.75 2.54 7.67
CA TYR A 276 -1.63 2.67 9.12
C TYR A 276 -1.58 4.14 9.57
N GLU A 277 -0.74 4.96 8.96
CA GLU A 277 -0.60 6.38 9.34
C GLU A 277 -1.87 7.18 9.03
N THR A 278 -2.59 6.85 7.94
CA THR A 278 -3.89 7.47 7.64
C THR A 278 -4.94 7.11 8.68
N VAL A 279 -5.05 5.83 9.09
CA VAL A 279 -5.96 5.42 10.17
C VAL A 279 -5.59 6.10 11.48
N LYS A 280 -4.32 6.20 11.80
CA LYS A 280 -3.83 6.89 13.01
C LYS A 280 -4.18 8.38 12.97
N SER A 281 -3.96 9.06 11.85
CA SER A 281 -4.37 10.45 11.64
C SER A 281 -5.88 10.63 11.83
N PHE A 282 -6.67 9.69 11.29
CA PHE A 282 -8.12 9.71 11.44
C PHE A 282 -8.59 9.64 12.90
N ILE A 283 -8.10 8.67 13.68
CA ILE A 283 -8.52 8.52 15.10
C ILE A 283 -7.98 9.64 16.00
N GLU A 284 -6.88 10.29 15.61
CA GLU A 284 -6.35 11.49 16.29
C GLU A 284 -7.13 12.77 15.93
N GLY A 285 -8.18 12.67 15.09
CA GLY A 285 -8.98 13.80 14.63
C GLY A 285 -8.23 14.73 13.66
N LYS A 286 -7.20 14.22 12.99
CA LYS A 286 -6.34 14.94 12.03
C LYS A 286 -6.60 14.53 10.58
N PHE A 287 -7.69 13.85 10.30
CA PHE A 287 -8.07 13.51 8.92
C PHE A 287 -8.30 14.77 8.09
N GLU A 288 -7.56 14.91 7.01
CA GLU A 288 -7.61 16.08 6.12
C GLU A 288 -8.22 15.71 4.76
N GLY A 289 -9.56 15.61 4.73
CA GLY A 289 -10.27 15.42 3.46
C GLY A 289 -9.99 16.56 2.48
N GLY A 290 -9.87 16.25 1.19
CA GLY A 290 -9.43 17.16 0.14
C GLY A 290 -7.92 17.23 -0.01
N SER A 291 -7.16 16.39 0.71
CA SER A 291 -5.70 16.38 0.69
C SER A 291 -5.12 15.10 0.05
N SER A 292 -3.83 15.17 -0.27
CA SER A 292 -3.04 14.06 -0.80
C SER A 292 -1.74 13.92 -0.02
N THR A 293 -1.48 12.72 0.48
CA THR A 293 -0.22 12.39 1.14
C THR A 293 0.61 11.47 0.25
N THR A 294 1.87 11.81 0.01
CA THR A 294 2.79 10.99 -0.79
C THR A 294 3.95 10.50 0.07
N TYR A 295 4.16 9.20 0.07
CA TYR A 295 5.22 8.54 0.82
C TYR A 295 6.38 8.13 -0.09
N GLY A 296 7.61 8.34 0.37
CA GLY A 296 8.83 8.06 -0.39
C GLY A 296 9.94 7.41 0.45
N LEU A 297 11.18 7.49 -0.03
CA LEU A 297 12.38 7.01 0.66
C LEU A 297 12.55 7.66 2.05
N GLU A 298 12.33 8.96 2.16
CA GLU A 298 12.47 9.71 3.43
C GLU A 298 11.57 9.16 4.55
N GLN A 299 10.38 8.63 4.20
CA GLN A 299 9.46 8.03 5.15
C GLN A 299 9.71 6.52 5.32
N GLY A 300 10.70 5.95 4.64
CA GLY A 300 10.97 4.51 4.62
C GLY A 300 9.83 3.70 3.98
N ALA A 301 8.98 4.35 3.18
CA ALA A 301 7.82 3.73 2.57
C ALA A 301 8.09 3.10 1.19
N VAL A 302 9.22 3.41 0.59
CA VAL A 302 9.71 2.74 -0.62
C VAL A 302 11.19 2.40 -0.45
N GLY A 303 11.71 1.43 -1.22
CA GLY A 303 13.11 1.01 -1.10
C GLY A 303 13.34 -0.40 -1.62
N ILE A 304 14.31 -1.09 -1.03
CA ILE A 304 14.62 -2.51 -1.27
C ILE A 304 14.66 -3.25 0.07
N PRO A 305 14.35 -4.58 0.12
CA PRO A 305 14.36 -5.33 1.37
C PRO A 305 15.78 -5.77 1.77
N ASP A 306 16.00 -6.02 3.05
CA ASP A 306 17.27 -6.54 3.59
C ASP A 306 17.68 -7.88 2.98
N THR A 307 16.72 -8.69 2.57
CA THR A 307 16.93 -9.98 1.90
C THR A 307 17.69 -9.88 0.59
N THR A 308 17.73 -8.69 -0.03
CA THR A 308 18.54 -8.36 -1.22
C THR A 308 19.99 -8.80 -1.05
N SER A 309 20.55 -8.67 0.14
CA SER A 309 21.92 -9.04 0.47
C SER A 309 22.23 -10.54 0.36
N LYS A 310 21.21 -11.41 0.22
CA LYS A 310 21.40 -12.85 0.06
C LYS A 310 21.94 -13.23 -1.32
N LEU A 311 21.53 -12.51 -2.35
CA LEU A 311 21.86 -12.83 -3.76
C LEU A 311 22.64 -11.72 -4.47
N VAL A 312 22.56 -10.49 -3.99
CA VAL A 312 23.24 -9.32 -4.59
C VAL A 312 24.56 -9.08 -3.87
N PRO A 313 25.69 -9.02 -4.59
CA PRO A 313 27.02 -8.77 -4.03
C PRO A 313 27.13 -7.42 -3.32
N GLN A 314 28.01 -7.34 -2.32
CA GLN A 314 28.17 -6.15 -1.49
C GLN A 314 28.57 -4.90 -2.28
N ASP A 315 29.43 -5.03 -3.28
CA ASP A 315 29.86 -3.91 -4.14
C ASP A 315 28.71 -3.31 -4.96
N VAL A 316 27.72 -4.14 -5.34
CA VAL A 316 26.47 -3.68 -5.97
C VAL A 316 25.59 -2.96 -4.95
N LEU A 317 25.48 -3.50 -3.73
CA LEU A 317 24.71 -2.85 -2.65
C LEU A 317 25.33 -1.51 -2.25
N ASP A 318 26.65 -1.43 -2.18
CA ASP A 318 27.36 -0.18 -1.89
C ASP A 318 27.07 0.88 -2.96
N TYR A 319 27.10 0.47 -4.25
CA TYR A 319 26.71 1.34 -5.36
C TYR A 319 25.25 1.82 -5.24
N VAL A 320 24.31 0.94 -4.93
CA VAL A 320 22.89 1.29 -4.72
C VAL A 320 22.74 2.26 -3.56
N ASN A 321 23.47 2.05 -2.46
CA ASN A 321 23.43 2.95 -1.29
C ASN A 321 23.94 4.37 -1.62
N GLU A 322 24.90 4.54 -2.51
CA GLU A 322 25.31 5.85 -3.00
C GLU A 322 24.21 6.52 -3.86
N GLU A 323 23.52 5.74 -4.69
CA GLU A 323 22.41 6.25 -5.49
C GLU A 323 21.18 6.62 -4.63
N ILE A 324 20.93 5.90 -3.51
CA ILE A 324 19.90 6.30 -2.52
C ILE A 324 20.18 7.71 -2.00
N LYS A 325 21.42 8.02 -1.63
CA LYS A 325 21.79 9.37 -1.15
C LYS A 325 21.53 10.46 -2.19
N LYS A 326 21.75 10.14 -3.48
CA LYS A 326 21.46 11.06 -4.58
C LYS A 326 19.97 11.29 -4.80
N LEU A 327 19.15 10.23 -4.64
CA LEU A 327 17.70 10.37 -4.66
C LEU A 327 17.19 11.22 -3.49
N GLU A 328 17.69 10.96 -2.27
CA GLU A 328 17.33 11.70 -1.07
C GLU A 328 17.75 13.18 -1.13
N SER A 329 18.91 13.47 -1.70
CA SER A 329 19.38 14.85 -1.89
C SER A 329 18.72 15.58 -3.08
N GLY A 330 17.96 14.87 -3.92
CA GLY A 330 17.39 15.41 -5.15
C GLY A 330 18.41 15.61 -6.28
N GLU A 331 19.66 15.12 -6.15
CA GLU A 331 20.65 15.11 -7.24
C GLU A 331 20.19 14.23 -8.38
N VAL A 332 19.53 13.11 -8.06
CA VAL A 332 18.85 12.23 -9.01
C VAL A 332 17.36 12.29 -8.76
N VAL A 333 16.60 12.51 -9.83
CA VAL A 333 15.13 12.41 -9.82
C VAL A 333 14.74 11.25 -10.72
N ALA A 334 14.22 10.18 -10.13
CA ALA A 334 13.75 9.02 -10.87
C ALA A 334 12.49 9.41 -11.68
N PRO A 335 12.41 9.07 -12.97
CA PRO A 335 11.26 9.41 -13.79
C PRO A 335 10.07 8.50 -13.49
N LYS A 336 8.88 9.09 -13.44
CA LYS A 336 7.62 8.39 -13.17
C LYS A 336 6.76 8.13 -14.41
N ASP A 337 7.09 8.77 -15.53
CA ASP A 337 6.38 8.60 -16.79
C ASP A 337 7.33 8.64 -18.00
N LYS A 338 6.75 8.44 -19.20
CA LYS A 338 7.53 8.42 -20.44
C LYS A 338 8.20 9.74 -20.77
N ALA A 339 7.54 10.85 -20.51
CA ALA A 339 8.08 12.17 -20.84
C ALA A 339 9.28 12.51 -19.94
N GLU A 340 9.16 12.22 -18.64
CA GLU A 340 10.25 12.36 -17.68
C GLU A 340 11.41 11.39 -18.00
N TYR A 341 11.09 10.14 -18.38
CA TYR A 341 12.11 9.17 -18.80
C TYR A 341 12.89 9.62 -20.05
N ASP A 342 12.18 10.10 -21.08
CA ASP A 342 12.84 10.58 -22.30
C ASP A 342 13.77 11.78 -22.00
N LYS A 343 13.39 12.65 -21.06
CA LYS A 343 14.24 13.75 -20.58
C LYS A 343 15.44 13.22 -19.77
N TYR A 344 15.18 12.23 -18.90
CA TYR A 344 16.23 11.61 -18.08
C TYR A 344 17.35 11.01 -18.94
N ILE A 345 17.00 10.22 -19.96
CA ILE A 345 17.97 9.59 -20.86
C ILE A 345 18.80 10.62 -21.63
N LYS A 346 18.19 11.71 -22.10
CA LYS A 346 18.93 12.78 -22.78
C LYS A 346 19.98 13.46 -21.90
N ASN A 347 19.77 13.46 -20.59
CA ASN A 347 20.72 14.03 -19.65
C ASN A 347 21.80 13.03 -19.22
N LEU A 348 21.63 11.74 -19.52
CA LEU A 348 22.55 10.66 -19.19
C LEU A 348 23.63 10.49 -20.29
N GLU A 349 23.33 10.90 -21.55
CA GLU A 349 24.22 10.90 -22.71
C GLU A 349 25.17 12.11 -22.69
#